data_faadec9f44315f85d8ac9be7b7e26a9a
#
_entry.id   faadec9f44315f85d8ac9be7b7e26a9a
#
_cell.length_a   1.000
_cell.length_b   1.000
_cell.length_c   1.000
_cell.angle_alpha   90.00
_cell.angle_beta   90.00
_cell.angle_gamma   90.00
#
_symmetry.space_group_name_H-M   'P 1'
#
loop_
_entity.id
_entity.type
_entity.pdbx_description
1 polymer ?
#
loop_
_entity_poly.entity_id
_entity_poly.type
_entity_poly.pdbx_seq_one_letter_code
_entity_poly.pdbx_strand_id
1 'polypeptide(L)'
;MSDSHAASEVGELISQAERALAGGDRARADALLMRVKALDPEHPALLNEAALQELRSGNAVAARELLERAIARDGSNTRLLMNLAGTLRRLGLAADEMQVIERVLALEPRHLFALLQKATLLESQGKSRAAAKVFHHALQTIPPGTSVPVALRGLIEKAVEATRANEAALAAYLDRQLQELRARHAGAEQDRFEHCVDGFLGRRRIFTQQPTFLHFPQLPAREFYPRAEFPWLTRVEAAAADIREEFERVFSEDAASLEPYIAYPQGVPLDQWAELNHSRRWSVFYLWRDGKAIDAHLQRCPRTAQLLASLPLLDIPGYAPTVFFSILDAKSHIPAHTGVTNTRVIAHVPLIIPPQCRFRVGSQTREWRPGQAWVFDDTIEHEAWNDSEVPRAILIFDIWNPYLTAAERELVSATVTGIARYYGDSSPLVT
;
A
#
# COMPACT_ATOMS: atom_id res chain seq x y z
N MET A 1 -45.59 28.95 -23.53
CA MET A 1 -44.50 28.62 -24.49
C MET A 1 -43.40 29.68 -24.51
N SER A 2 -43.65 30.97 -24.16
CA SER A 2 -42.64 32.04 -24.11
C SER A 2 -41.60 31.89 -22.97
N ASP A 3 -42.05 31.47 -21.78
CA ASP A 3 -41.17 31.40 -20.58
C ASP A 3 -40.14 30.28 -20.67
N SER A 4 -40.49 29.16 -21.29
CA SER A 4 -39.54 28.04 -21.50
C SER A 4 -38.42 28.39 -22.50
N HIS A 5 -38.75 29.21 -23.49
CA HIS A 5 -37.75 29.64 -24.49
C HIS A 5 -36.78 30.70 -23.93
N ALA A 6 -37.32 31.62 -23.13
CA ALA A 6 -36.51 32.63 -22.44
C ALA A 6 -35.57 31.99 -21.40
N ALA A 7 -36.03 31.00 -20.64
CA ALA A 7 -35.21 30.27 -19.69
C ALA A 7 -34.06 29.49 -20.39
N SER A 8 -34.34 28.88 -21.55
CA SER A 8 -33.32 28.20 -22.36
C SER A 8 -32.28 29.17 -22.92
N GLU A 9 -32.70 30.35 -23.39
CA GLU A 9 -31.78 31.40 -23.90
C GLU A 9 -30.89 31.93 -22.78
N VAL A 10 -31.44 32.20 -21.60
CA VAL A 10 -30.66 32.64 -20.43
C VAL A 10 -29.63 31.61 -20.04
N GLY A 11 -30.00 30.32 -19.99
CA GLY A 11 -29.03 29.23 -19.67
C GLY A 11 -27.85 29.14 -20.65
N GLU A 12 -28.15 29.34 -21.95
CA GLU A 12 -27.09 29.32 -22.97
C GLU A 12 -26.16 30.55 -22.87
N LEU A 13 -26.72 31.73 -22.65
CA LEU A 13 -25.93 32.96 -22.43
C LEU A 13 -25.03 32.87 -21.20
N ILE A 14 -25.52 32.28 -20.12
CA ILE A 14 -24.74 32.03 -18.90
C ILE A 14 -23.56 31.07 -19.19
N SER A 15 -23.83 29.96 -19.86
CA SER A 15 -22.79 29.00 -20.25
C SER A 15 -21.70 29.61 -21.14
N GLN A 16 -22.11 30.52 -22.03
CA GLN A 16 -21.15 31.26 -22.87
C GLN A 16 -20.35 32.27 -22.04
N ALA A 17 -20.98 32.98 -21.10
CA ALA A 17 -20.29 33.91 -20.21
C ALA A 17 -19.27 33.21 -19.31
N GLU A 18 -19.60 32.06 -18.75
CA GLU A 18 -18.69 31.24 -17.94
C GLU A 18 -17.47 30.74 -18.76
N ARG A 19 -17.68 30.30 -19.99
CA ARG A 19 -16.58 29.93 -20.91
C ARG A 19 -15.68 31.11 -21.24
N ALA A 20 -16.27 32.31 -21.46
CA ALA A 20 -15.51 33.52 -21.71
C ALA A 20 -14.66 33.94 -20.49
N LEU A 21 -15.21 33.85 -19.27
CA LEU A 21 -14.48 34.11 -18.01
C LEU A 21 -13.32 33.10 -17.83
N ALA A 22 -13.56 31.82 -18.06
CA ALA A 22 -12.54 30.76 -17.99
C ALA A 22 -11.41 30.97 -19.00
N GLY A 23 -11.74 31.52 -20.18
CA GLY A 23 -10.79 31.90 -21.24
C GLY A 23 -10.11 33.26 -21.05
N GLY A 24 -10.43 34.02 -19.99
CA GLY A 24 -9.90 35.35 -19.71
C GLY A 24 -10.54 36.48 -20.50
N ASP A 25 -11.55 36.21 -21.32
CA ASP A 25 -12.26 37.21 -22.15
C ASP A 25 -13.38 37.87 -21.34
N ARG A 26 -12.96 38.82 -20.50
CA ARG A 26 -13.86 39.51 -19.57
C ARG A 26 -14.87 40.41 -20.30
N ALA A 27 -14.43 41.08 -21.40
CA ALA A 27 -15.30 41.97 -22.18
C ALA A 27 -16.48 41.21 -22.80
N ARG A 28 -16.23 40.04 -23.35
CA ARG A 28 -17.26 39.15 -23.91
C ARG A 28 -18.21 38.60 -22.79
N ALA A 29 -17.66 38.24 -21.65
CA ALA A 29 -18.46 37.79 -20.52
C ALA A 29 -19.41 38.91 -20.04
N ASP A 30 -18.92 40.14 -19.87
CA ASP A 30 -19.71 41.30 -19.46
C ASP A 30 -20.85 41.59 -20.46
N ALA A 31 -20.57 41.54 -21.76
CA ALA A 31 -21.59 41.73 -22.80
C ALA A 31 -22.70 40.65 -22.74
N LEU A 32 -22.33 39.39 -22.50
CA LEU A 32 -23.29 38.28 -22.35
C LEU A 32 -24.12 38.44 -21.06
N LEU A 33 -23.51 38.81 -19.96
CA LEU A 33 -24.19 39.07 -18.69
C LEU A 33 -25.15 40.26 -18.77
N MET A 34 -24.83 41.30 -19.57
CA MET A 34 -25.78 42.39 -19.85
C MET A 34 -27.00 41.91 -20.58
N ARG A 35 -26.90 40.97 -21.50
CA ARG A 35 -28.07 40.36 -22.16
C ARG A 35 -28.90 39.52 -21.16
N VAL A 36 -28.23 38.73 -20.30
CA VAL A 36 -28.94 38.01 -19.22
C VAL A 36 -29.71 38.97 -18.33
N LYS A 37 -29.09 40.12 -17.94
CA LYS A 37 -29.71 41.14 -17.10
C LYS A 37 -30.99 41.73 -17.74
N ALA A 38 -31.04 41.85 -19.07
CA ALA A 38 -32.24 42.32 -19.76
C ALA A 38 -33.38 41.29 -19.74
N LEU A 39 -33.04 39.98 -19.68
CA LEU A 39 -34.01 38.90 -19.69
C LEU A 39 -34.44 38.47 -18.27
N ASP A 40 -33.52 38.35 -17.34
CA ASP A 40 -33.71 37.97 -15.93
C ASP A 40 -32.79 38.77 -15.03
N PRO A 41 -33.17 39.97 -14.55
CA PRO A 41 -32.31 40.80 -13.69
C PRO A 41 -31.92 40.17 -12.34
N GLU A 42 -32.73 39.21 -11.89
CA GLU A 42 -32.53 38.48 -10.63
C GLU A 42 -31.87 37.12 -10.81
N HIS A 43 -31.30 36.86 -11.98
CA HIS A 43 -30.62 35.59 -12.24
C HIS A 43 -29.47 35.34 -11.24
N PRO A 44 -29.34 34.13 -10.63
CA PRO A 44 -28.34 33.82 -9.61
C PRO A 44 -26.91 34.16 -10.01
N ALA A 45 -26.54 33.96 -11.28
CA ALA A 45 -25.19 34.28 -11.77
C ALA A 45 -24.90 35.80 -11.74
N LEU A 46 -25.88 36.65 -12.07
CA LEU A 46 -25.73 38.11 -12.00
C LEU A 46 -25.61 38.59 -10.55
N LEU A 47 -26.44 38.07 -9.67
CA LEU A 47 -26.38 38.38 -8.24
C LEU A 47 -25.05 37.96 -7.65
N ASN A 48 -24.51 36.79 -8.06
CA ASN A 48 -23.19 36.34 -7.65
C ASN A 48 -22.07 37.28 -8.11
N GLU A 49 -22.07 37.69 -9.39
CA GLU A 49 -21.03 38.63 -9.89
C GLU A 49 -21.14 40.00 -9.18
N ALA A 50 -22.34 40.50 -8.94
CA ALA A 50 -22.54 41.72 -8.16
C ALA A 50 -22.02 41.55 -6.72
N ALA A 51 -22.30 40.41 -6.08
CA ALA A 51 -21.80 40.11 -4.74
C ALA A 51 -20.25 40.04 -4.70
N LEU A 52 -19.61 39.43 -5.70
CA LEU A 52 -18.15 39.38 -5.80
C LEU A 52 -17.55 40.78 -6.04
N GLN A 53 -18.26 41.66 -6.72
CA GLN A 53 -17.85 43.06 -6.87
C GLN A 53 -17.93 43.84 -5.54
N GLU A 54 -19.04 43.66 -4.79
CA GLU A 54 -19.20 44.23 -3.46
C GLU A 54 -18.10 43.74 -2.49
N LEU A 55 -17.74 42.45 -2.56
CA LEU A 55 -16.62 41.92 -1.76
C LEU A 55 -15.27 42.54 -2.12
N ARG A 56 -15.04 42.85 -3.40
CA ARG A 56 -13.83 43.56 -3.84
C ARG A 56 -13.78 44.99 -3.37
N SER A 57 -14.95 45.64 -3.27
CA SER A 57 -15.11 47.01 -2.73
C SER A 57 -15.13 47.06 -1.18
N GLY A 58 -15.03 45.90 -0.51
CA GLY A 58 -15.03 45.82 0.95
C GLY A 58 -16.42 45.77 1.60
N ASN A 59 -17.49 45.75 0.80
CA ASN A 59 -18.88 45.78 1.30
C ASN A 59 -19.43 44.36 1.48
N ALA A 60 -18.99 43.67 2.52
CA ALA A 60 -19.39 42.29 2.79
C ALA A 60 -20.87 42.13 3.15
N VAL A 61 -21.51 43.19 3.69
CA VAL A 61 -22.96 43.16 4.04
C VAL A 61 -23.81 43.12 2.77
N ALA A 62 -23.58 44.01 1.80
CA ALA A 62 -24.30 44.01 0.54
C ALA A 62 -24.03 42.72 -0.26
N ALA A 63 -22.81 42.18 -0.20
CA ALA A 63 -22.49 40.90 -0.83
C ALA A 63 -23.29 39.75 -0.22
N ARG A 64 -23.46 39.70 1.09
CA ARG A 64 -24.31 38.72 1.77
C ARG A 64 -25.73 38.74 1.25
N GLU A 65 -26.37 39.91 1.21
CA GLU A 65 -27.74 40.10 0.78
C GLU A 65 -27.96 39.60 -0.68
N LEU A 66 -26.99 39.93 -1.56
CA LEU A 66 -27.03 39.48 -2.95
C LEU A 66 -26.88 37.95 -3.08
N LEU A 67 -26.00 37.34 -2.32
CA LEU A 67 -25.80 35.88 -2.31
C LEU A 67 -26.98 35.14 -1.71
N GLU A 68 -27.59 35.66 -0.64
CA GLU A 68 -28.80 35.08 -0.05
C GLU A 68 -29.98 35.10 -1.06
N ARG A 69 -30.13 36.19 -1.83
CA ARG A 69 -31.13 36.27 -2.94
C ARG A 69 -30.81 35.25 -4.04
N ALA A 70 -29.54 35.13 -4.44
CA ALA A 70 -29.11 34.16 -5.43
C ALA A 70 -29.43 32.70 -5.00
N ILE A 71 -29.11 32.37 -3.73
CA ILE A 71 -29.35 31.06 -3.13
C ILE A 71 -30.84 30.75 -2.94
N ALA A 72 -31.68 31.78 -2.72
CA ALA A 72 -33.13 31.61 -2.64
C ALA A 72 -33.72 31.08 -3.98
N ARG A 73 -33.07 31.40 -5.12
CA ARG A 73 -33.46 30.93 -6.46
C ARG A 73 -32.75 29.63 -6.87
N ASP A 74 -31.51 29.44 -6.46
CA ASP A 74 -30.71 28.23 -6.75
C ASP A 74 -30.00 27.73 -5.48
N GLY A 75 -30.78 27.06 -4.66
CA GLY A 75 -30.37 26.63 -3.33
C GLY A 75 -29.40 25.45 -3.28
N SER A 76 -29.18 24.76 -4.41
CA SER A 76 -28.27 23.63 -4.54
C SER A 76 -26.92 24.01 -5.15
N ASN A 77 -26.70 25.25 -5.51
CA ASN A 77 -25.49 25.72 -6.13
C ASN A 77 -24.36 25.89 -5.10
N THR A 78 -23.47 24.90 -5.06
CA THR A 78 -22.35 24.86 -4.10
C THR A 78 -21.38 26.02 -4.25
N ARG A 79 -21.23 26.59 -5.46
CA ARG A 79 -20.42 27.79 -5.69
C ARG A 79 -21.03 29.02 -4.98
N LEU A 80 -22.33 29.23 -5.07
CA LEU A 80 -23.02 30.33 -4.37
C LEU A 80 -22.92 30.17 -2.85
N LEU A 81 -23.13 28.94 -2.36
CA LEU A 81 -22.99 28.62 -0.95
C LEU A 81 -21.56 28.85 -0.46
N MET A 82 -20.54 28.47 -1.22
CA MET A 82 -19.15 28.70 -0.84
C MET A 82 -18.76 30.19 -0.86
N ASN A 83 -19.30 30.98 -1.79
CA ASN A 83 -19.12 32.42 -1.80
C ASN A 83 -19.80 33.07 -0.58
N LEU A 84 -20.98 32.60 -0.20
CA LEU A 84 -21.65 33.04 1.03
C LEU A 84 -20.84 32.67 2.27
N ALA A 85 -20.32 31.45 2.37
CA ALA A 85 -19.46 31.04 3.49
C ALA A 85 -18.23 31.94 3.61
N GLY A 86 -17.56 32.27 2.50
CA GLY A 86 -16.43 33.21 2.46
C GLY A 86 -16.83 34.65 2.89
N THR A 87 -18.04 35.07 2.55
CA THR A 87 -18.60 36.37 2.94
C THR A 87 -18.89 36.41 4.44
N LEU A 88 -19.54 35.36 4.97
CA LEU A 88 -19.85 35.22 6.39
C LEU A 88 -18.57 35.22 7.26
N ARG A 89 -17.50 34.58 6.76
CA ARG A 89 -16.18 34.62 7.39
C ARG A 89 -15.65 36.05 7.51
N ARG A 90 -15.75 36.87 6.45
CA ARG A 90 -15.31 38.29 6.49
C ARG A 90 -16.12 39.09 7.46
N LEU A 91 -17.38 38.73 7.68
CA LEU A 91 -18.29 39.36 8.66
C LEU A 91 -18.09 38.83 10.07
N GLY A 92 -17.23 37.82 10.30
CA GLY A 92 -17.03 37.20 11.62
C GLY A 92 -18.19 36.32 12.10
N LEU A 93 -19.11 35.95 11.22
CA LEU A 93 -20.34 35.17 11.53
C LEU A 93 -20.05 33.67 11.46
N ALA A 94 -19.22 33.19 12.38
CA ALA A 94 -18.68 31.82 12.37
C ALA A 94 -19.76 30.73 12.46
N ALA A 95 -20.88 30.95 13.15
CA ALA A 95 -21.97 30.00 13.26
C ALA A 95 -22.72 29.84 11.92
N ASP A 96 -23.01 30.95 11.27
CA ASP A 96 -23.68 30.98 9.97
C ASP A 96 -22.76 30.39 8.88
N GLU A 97 -21.47 30.72 8.93
CA GLU A 97 -20.46 30.12 8.06
C GLU A 97 -20.46 28.59 8.16
N MET A 98 -20.48 28.05 9.39
CA MET A 98 -20.52 26.58 9.60
C MET A 98 -21.76 25.96 9.00
N GLN A 99 -22.94 26.55 9.20
CA GLN A 99 -24.19 26.04 8.64
C GLN A 99 -24.17 25.99 7.11
N VAL A 100 -23.63 27.04 6.47
CA VAL A 100 -23.52 27.08 5.01
C VAL A 100 -22.53 26.04 4.49
N ILE A 101 -21.37 25.88 5.15
CA ILE A 101 -20.40 24.85 4.78
C ILE A 101 -21.01 23.45 4.95
N GLU A 102 -21.77 23.18 6.01
CA GLU A 102 -22.45 21.91 6.23
C GLU A 102 -23.49 21.63 5.16
N ARG A 103 -24.19 22.64 4.68
CA ARG A 103 -25.11 22.52 3.55
C ARG A 103 -24.35 22.15 2.26
N VAL A 104 -23.19 22.74 1.99
CA VAL A 104 -22.32 22.33 0.86
C VAL A 104 -21.95 20.87 0.99
N LEU A 105 -21.49 20.43 2.17
CA LEU A 105 -21.07 19.05 2.40
C LEU A 105 -22.21 18.04 2.40
N ALA A 106 -23.45 18.48 2.65
CA ALA A 106 -24.64 17.63 2.45
C ALA A 106 -24.94 17.40 0.96
N LEU A 107 -24.67 18.37 0.10
CA LEU A 107 -24.81 18.25 -1.35
C LEU A 107 -23.61 17.52 -1.98
N GLU A 108 -22.42 17.87 -1.58
CA GLU A 108 -21.14 17.35 -2.09
C GLU A 108 -20.23 16.92 -0.93
N PRO A 109 -20.34 15.69 -0.41
CA PRO A 109 -19.58 15.24 0.77
C PRO A 109 -18.06 15.26 0.59
N ARG A 110 -17.58 15.24 -0.66
CA ARG A 110 -16.14 15.26 -1.02
C ARG A 110 -15.67 16.64 -1.51
N HIS A 111 -16.41 17.70 -1.27
CA HIS A 111 -16.02 19.04 -1.70
C HIS A 111 -14.78 19.53 -0.92
N LEU A 112 -13.60 19.38 -1.53
CA LEU A 112 -12.28 19.61 -0.88
C LEU A 112 -12.21 20.97 -0.17
N PHE A 113 -12.58 22.05 -0.86
CA PHE A 113 -12.46 23.41 -0.29
C PHE A 113 -13.41 23.61 0.91
N ALA A 114 -14.62 23.06 0.87
CA ALA A 114 -15.56 23.11 1.99
C ALA A 114 -15.03 22.35 3.22
N LEU A 115 -14.41 21.16 3.02
CA LEU A 115 -13.76 20.41 4.09
C LEU A 115 -12.61 21.18 4.70
N LEU A 116 -11.72 21.77 3.88
CA LEU A 116 -10.60 22.58 4.37
C LEU A 116 -11.08 23.81 5.17
N GLN A 117 -12.15 24.45 4.72
CA GLN A 117 -12.74 25.59 5.43
C GLN A 117 -13.40 25.16 6.74
N LYS A 118 -14.17 24.06 6.75
CA LYS A 118 -14.74 23.50 7.99
C LYS A 118 -13.66 23.23 9.03
N ALA A 119 -12.58 22.58 8.62
CA ALA A 119 -11.48 22.27 9.51
C ALA A 119 -10.81 23.53 10.07
N THR A 120 -10.55 24.52 9.21
CA THR A 120 -9.98 25.82 9.64
C THR A 120 -10.88 26.55 10.65
N LEU A 121 -12.19 26.50 10.42
CA LEU A 121 -13.17 27.11 11.32
C LEU A 121 -13.22 26.38 12.68
N LEU A 122 -13.20 25.05 12.68
CA LEU A 122 -13.13 24.26 13.91
C LEU A 122 -11.85 24.55 14.71
N GLU A 123 -10.73 24.70 14.03
CA GLU A 123 -9.47 25.04 14.65
C GLU A 123 -9.51 26.44 15.32
N SER A 124 -10.06 27.46 14.64
CA SER A 124 -10.24 28.78 15.21
C SER A 124 -11.15 28.81 16.46
N GLN A 125 -12.01 27.80 16.59
CA GLN A 125 -12.86 27.56 17.78
C GLN A 125 -12.14 26.76 18.88
N GLY A 126 -10.84 26.45 18.74
CA GLY A 126 -10.08 25.63 19.69
C GLY A 126 -10.38 24.13 19.63
N LYS A 127 -11.17 23.67 18.64
CA LYS A 127 -11.58 22.27 18.45
C LYS A 127 -10.56 21.50 17.61
N SER A 128 -9.27 21.54 18.01
CA SER A 128 -8.14 21.05 17.19
C SER A 128 -8.26 19.58 16.79
N ARG A 129 -8.76 18.68 17.66
CA ARG A 129 -8.96 17.26 17.32
C ARG A 129 -10.04 17.05 16.26
N ALA A 130 -11.14 17.80 16.35
CA ALA A 130 -12.20 17.76 15.36
C ALA A 130 -11.72 18.35 14.02
N ALA A 131 -10.96 19.43 14.06
CA ALA A 131 -10.33 20.04 12.90
C ALA A 131 -9.39 19.05 12.18
N ALA A 132 -8.50 18.39 12.91
CA ALA A 132 -7.56 17.40 12.35
C ALA A 132 -8.28 16.24 11.66
N LYS A 133 -9.39 15.76 12.24
CA LYS A 133 -10.22 14.70 11.61
C LYS A 133 -10.81 15.16 10.27
N VAL A 134 -11.29 16.40 10.19
CA VAL A 134 -11.85 16.96 8.95
C VAL A 134 -10.73 17.25 7.93
N PHE A 135 -9.57 17.71 8.37
CA PHE A 135 -8.39 17.87 7.51
C PHE A 135 -7.94 16.54 6.93
N HIS A 136 -7.86 15.48 7.74
CA HIS A 136 -7.57 14.12 7.25
C HIS A 136 -8.56 13.69 6.17
N HIS A 137 -9.86 13.88 6.40
CA HIS A 137 -10.89 13.57 5.39
C HIS A 137 -10.69 14.40 4.11
N ALA A 138 -10.37 15.70 4.23
CA ALA A 138 -10.08 16.54 3.06
C ALA A 138 -8.91 15.99 2.23
N LEU A 139 -7.82 15.57 2.87
CA LEU A 139 -6.66 14.98 2.20
C LEU A 139 -7.01 13.68 1.46
N GLN A 140 -7.90 12.86 2.01
CA GLN A 140 -8.39 11.63 1.38
C GLN A 140 -9.25 11.87 0.11
N THR A 141 -9.75 13.09 -0.10
CA THR A 141 -10.50 13.43 -1.32
C THR A 141 -9.61 13.71 -2.52
N ILE A 142 -8.30 13.90 -2.30
CA ILE A 142 -7.32 14.22 -3.35
C ILE A 142 -6.79 12.91 -3.93
N PRO A 143 -7.02 12.61 -5.24
CA PRO A 143 -6.48 11.42 -5.86
C PRO A 143 -4.95 11.46 -5.90
N PRO A 144 -4.27 10.30 -5.78
CA PRO A 144 -2.82 10.20 -5.94
C PRO A 144 -2.35 10.80 -7.27
N GLY A 145 -1.23 11.54 -7.23
CA GLY A 145 -0.65 12.14 -8.44
C GLY A 145 -1.38 13.38 -8.98
N THR A 146 -2.45 13.85 -8.33
CA THR A 146 -3.19 15.04 -8.76
C THR A 146 -2.41 16.32 -8.43
N SER A 147 -2.26 17.19 -9.42
CA SER A 147 -1.70 18.52 -9.18
C SER A 147 -2.71 19.40 -8.43
N VAL A 148 -2.29 19.91 -7.28
CA VAL A 148 -3.12 20.77 -6.44
C VAL A 148 -3.04 22.22 -6.93
N PRO A 149 -4.18 22.95 -7.06
CA PRO A 149 -4.19 24.37 -7.36
C PRO A 149 -3.31 25.18 -6.39
N VAL A 150 -2.52 26.10 -6.91
CA VAL A 150 -1.58 26.93 -6.12
C VAL A 150 -2.29 27.61 -4.95
N ALA A 151 -3.53 28.08 -5.15
CA ALA A 151 -4.34 28.74 -4.12
C ALA A 151 -4.67 27.84 -2.90
N LEU A 152 -4.63 26.52 -3.05
CA LEU A 152 -4.95 25.58 -1.97
C LEU A 152 -3.72 25.00 -1.27
N ARG A 153 -2.51 25.20 -1.81
CA ARG A 153 -1.29 24.56 -1.30
C ARG A 153 -1.07 24.83 0.18
N GLY A 154 -1.15 26.09 0.60
CA GLY A 154 -0.96 26.46 2.02
C GLY A 154 -2.00 25.82 2.96
N LEU A 155 -3.27 25.68 2.50
CA LEU A 155 -4.30 25.00 3.28
C LEU A 155 -4.06 23.49 3.35
N ILE A 156 -3.54 22.89 2.30
CA ILE A 156 -3.21 21.45 2.26
C ILE A 156 -1.97 21.17 3.11
N GLU A 157 -0.93 22.00 3.04
CA GLU A 157 0.24 21.90 3.93
C GLU A 157 -0.19 21.97 5.40
N LYS A 158 -1.04 22.92 5.74
CA LYS A 158 -1.63 23.04 7.07
C LYS A 158 -2.45 21.80 7.46
N ALA A 159 -3.24 21.24 6.53
CA ALA A 159 -4.01 20.03 6.77
C ALA A 159 -3.10 18.83 7.06
N VAL A 160 -2.01 18.67 6.31
CA VAL A 160 -1.00 17.62 6.53
C VAL A 160 -0.35 17.76 7.91
N GLU A 161 0.05 18.98 8.28
CA GLU A 161 0.67 19.25 9.58
C GLU A 161 -0.29 18.96 10.74
N ALA A 162 -1.53 19.48 10.68
CA ALA A 162 -2.54 19.27 11.71
C ALA A 162 -2.91 17.79 11.86
N THR A 163 -2.98 17.04 10.76
CA THR A 163 -3.23 15.60 10.78
C THR A 163 -2.10 14.86 11.46
N ARG A 164 -0.84 15.12 11.08
CA ARG A 164 0.34 14.50 11.70
C ARG A 164 0.46 14.81 13.18
N ALA A 165 0.24 16.07 13.57
CA ALA A 165 0.26 16.48 14.97
C ALA A 165 -0.80 15.74 15.80
N ASN A 166 -2.00 15.56 15.25
CA ASN A 166 -3.07 14.82 15.92
C ASN A 166 -2.76 13.31 16.02
N GLU A 167 -2.19 12.71 14.98
CA GLU A 167 -1.75 11.30 14.99
C GLU A 167 -0.68 11.09 16.06
N ALA A 168 0.32 11.96 16.14
CA ALA A 168 1.34 11.90 17.19
C ALA A 168 0.74 12.08 18.60
N ALA A 169 -0.21 13.01 18.77
CA ALA A 169 -0.89 13.22 20.04
C ALA A 169 -1.75 12.03 20.46
N LEU A 170 -2.45 11.40 19.50
CA LEU A 170 -3.22 10.17 19.73
C LEU A 170 -2.30 9.01 20.13
N ALA A 171 -1.18 8.84 19.43
CA ALA A 171 -0.20 7.83 19.73
C ALA A 171 0.33 7.97 21.16
N ALA A 172 0.77 9.17 21.54
CA ALA A 172 1.25 9.46 22.89
C ALA A 172 0.16 9.27 23.97
N TYR A 173 -1.10 9.54 23.63
CA TYR A 173 -2.22 9.29 24.51
C TYR A 173 -2.43 7.79 24.73
N LEU A 174 -2.46 7.00 23.66
CA LEU A 174 -2.62 5.54 23.73
C LEU A 174 -1.44 4.88 24.46
N ASP A 175 -0.21 5.32 24.22
CA ASP A 175 0.97 4.80 24.90
C ASP A 175 0.84 4.95 26.45
N ARG A 176 0.39 6.11 26.91
CA ARG A 176 0.12 6.32 28.34
C ARG A 176 -1.03 5.47 28.88
N GLN A 177 -2.12 5.36 28.12
CA GLN A 177 -3.30 4.56 28.54
C GLN A 177 -2.99 3.07 28.62
N LEU A 178 -2.11 2.56 27.76
CA LEU A 178 -1.80 1.13 27.65
C LEU A 178 -0.60 0.72 28.51
N GLN A 179 0.14 1.66 29.09
CA GLN A 179 1.40 1.39 29.79
C GLN A 179 1.28 0.31 30.86
N GLU A 180 0.28 0.41 31.75
CA GLU A 180 0.07 -0.57 32.83
C GLU A 180 -0.38 -1.95 32.30
N LEU A 181 -1.20 -1.96 31.25
CA LEU A 181 -1.67 -3.20 30.61
C LEU A 181 -0.51 -3.92 29.91
N ARG A 182 0.33 -3.17 29.21
CA ARG A 182 1.54 -3.70 28.58
C ARG A 182 2.49 -4.31 29.59
N ALA A 183 2.70 -3.65 30.74
CA ALA A 183 3.54 -4.19 31.80
C ALA A 183 3.00 -5.49 32.40
N ARG A 184 1.67 -5.62 32.53
CA ARG A 184 1.03 -6.84 33.06
C ARG A 184 1.05 -8.02 32.10
N HIS A 185 1.05 -7.78 30.79
CA HIS A 185 0.92 -8.80 29.74
C HIS A 185 2.19 -8.91 28.89
N ALA A 186 3.37 -8.56 29.45
CA ALA A 186 4.63 -8.64 28.72
C ALA A 186 4.90 -10.09 28.24
N GLY A 187 5.08 -10.27 26.93
CA GLY A 187 5.34 -11.57 26.28
C GLY A 187 5.09 -11.55 24.78
N ALA A 188 5.28 -12.70 24.13
CA ALA A 188 5.19 -12.84 22.66
C ALA A 188 3.80 -12.50 22.08
N GLU A 189 2.73 -12.59 22.85
CA GLU A 189 1.38 -12.21 22.41
C GLU A 189 1.21 -10.70 22.27
N GLN A 190 2.03 -9.92 22.95
CA GLN A 190 2.03 -8.46 22.90
C GLN A 190 2.42 -7.93 21.50
N ASP A 191 3.32 -8.61 20.80
CA ASP A 191 3.78 -8.19 19.48
C ASP A 191 2.62 -8.06 18.48
N ARG A 192 1.67 -8.99 18.51
CA ARG A 192 0.49 -8.93 17.63
C ARG A 192 -0.40 -7.73 17.94
N PHE A 193 -0.55 -7.40 19.21
CA PHE A 193 -1.30 -6.23 19.64
C PHE A 193 -0.59 -4.94 19.25
N GLU A 194 0.73 -4.85 19.45
CA GLU A 194 1.51 -3.68 19.01
C GLU A 194 1.43 -3.49 17.49
N HIS A 195 1.51 -4.56 16.71
CA HIS A 195 1.30 -4.49 15.25
C HIS A 195 -0.09 -3.95 14.88
N CYS A 196 -1.13 -4.32 15.65
CA CYS A 196 -2.48 -3.79 15.46
C CYS A 196 -2.53 -2.28 15.75
N VAL A 197 -1.94 -1.84 16.87
CA VAL A 197 -1.88 -0.42 17.23
C VAL A 197 -1.07 0.39 16.21
N ASP A 198 0.09 -0.12 15.79
CA ASP A 198 0.94 0.52 14.78
C ASP A 198 0.25 0.59 13.42
N GLY A 199 -0.48 -0.45 13.02
CA GLY A 199 -1.31 -0.43 11.81
C GLY A 199 -2.41 0.62 11.88
N PHE A 200 -3.11 0.72 13.01
CA PHE A 200 -4.14 1.73 13.24
C PHE A 200 -3.58 3.16 13.21
N LEU A 201 -2.38 3.36 13.78
CA LEU A 201 -1.70 4.67 13.80
C LEU A 201 -0.97 5.00 12.48
N GLY A 202 -1.02 4.14 11.47
CA GLY A 202 -0.31 4.35 10.20
C GLY A 202 1.22 4.24 10.29
N ARG A 203 1.75 3.75 11.42
CA ARG A 203 3.19 3.52 11.64
C ARG A 203 3.70 2.25 10.96
N ARG A 204 2.78 1.30 10.66
CA ARG A 204 3.06 0.03 10.04
C ARG A 204 2.14 -0.18 8.85
N ARG A 205 2.70 -0.48 7.67
CA ARG A 205 1.94 -0.93 6.52
C ARG A 205 1.43 -2.35 6.78
N ILE A 206 0.16 -2.61 6.46
CA ILE A 206 -0.41 -3.95 6.54
C ILE A 206 -0.14 -4.64 5.21
N PHE A 207 0.52 -5.80 5.27
CA PHE A 207 0.76 -6.67 4.14
C PHE A 207 -0.16 -7.89 4.23
N THR A 208 -0.65 -8.31 3.09
CA THR A 208 -1.49 -9.51 2.95
C THR A 208 -0.81 -10.52 2.05
N GLN A 209 -1.24 -11.78 2.12
CA GLN A 209 -0.85 -12.82 1.18
C GLN A 209 -1.29 -12.43 -0.24
N GLN A 210 -0.37 -12.47 -1.20
CA GLN A 210 -0.59 -12.19 -2.62
C GLN A 210 0.09 -13.27 -3.48
N PRO A 211 -0.35 -14.54 -3.37
CA PRO A 211 0.21 -15.62 -4.17
C PRO A 211 -0.07 -15.39 -5.67
N THR A 212 0.94 -15.63 -6.50
CA THR A 212 0.82 -15.41 -7.95
C THR A 212 0.08 -16.53 -8.67
N PHE A 213 -0.08 -17.71 -8.06
CA PHE A 213 -0.71 -18.87 -8.68
C PHE A 213 -1.92 -19.40 -7.90
N LEU A 214 -1.73 -19.98 -6.70
CA LEU A 214 -2.80 -20.62 -5.94
C LEU A 214 -2.94 -20.01 -4.56
N HIS A 215 -4.11 -19.42 -4.28
CA HIS A 215 -4.46 -18.91 -2.97
C HIS A 215 -5.40 -19.87 -2.25
N PHE A 216 -4.95 -20.43 -1.12
CA PHE A 216 -5.80 -21.19 -0.22
C PHE A 216 -6.39 -20.24 0.83
N PRO A 217 -7.73 -20.08 0.90
CA PRO A 217 -8.37 -19.12 1.78
C PRO A 217 -8.25 -19.51 3.25
N GLN A 218 -8.33 -18.50 4.14
CA GLN A 218 -8.35 -18.64 5.60
C GLN A 218 -7.07 -19.20 6.25
N LEU A 219 -5.98 -19.38 5.51
CA LEU A 219 -4.69 -19.63 6.13
C LEU A 219 -4.16 -18.35 6.81
N PRO A 220 -3.54 -18.45 8.00
CA PRO A 220 -2.98 -17.29 8.69
C PRO A 220 -1.91 -16.59 7.85
N ALA A 221 -2.09 -15.29 7.56
CA ALA A 221 -1.06 -14.45 6.95
C ALA A 221 -0.02 -14.07 8.03
N ARG A 222 1.12 -14.72 8.06
CA ARG A 222 2.20 -14.48 9.03
C ARG A 222 3.49 -14.17 8.31
N GLU A 223 4.03 -12.98 8.58
CA GLU A 223 5.32 -12.58 8.01
C GLU A 223 6.41 -13.59 8.36
N PHE A 224 6.55 -13.93 9.64
CA PHE A 224 7.41 -15.01 10.13
C PHE A 224 6.60 -15.90 11.08
N TYR A 225 6.77 -17.20 10.94
CA TYR A 225 6.09 -18.17 11.78
C TYR A 225 6.78 -18.35 13.14
N PRO A 226 6.01 -18.60 14.21
CA PRO A 226 6.58 -18.97 15.51
C PRO A 226 7.38 -20.26 15.40
N ARG A 227 8.57 -20.26 16.00
CA ARG A 227 9.47 -21.40 16.01
C ARG A 227 8.83 -22.67 16.58
N ALA A 228 7.93 -22.52 17.56
CA ALA A 228 7.24 -23.64 18.21
C ALA A 228 6.38 -24.49 17.24
N GLU A 229 5.99 -23.94 16.10
CA GLU A 229 5.24 -24.65 15.07
C GLU A 229 6.11 -25.63 14.25
N PHE A 230 7.44 -25.52 14.36
CA PHE A 230 8.41 -26.31 13.60
C PHE A 230 9.48 -26.95 14.51
N PRO A 231 9.13 -27.96 15.32
CA PRO A 231 10.08 -28.59 16.25
C PRO A 231 11.34 -29.14 15.58
N TRP A 232 11.26 -29.50 14.30
CA TRP A 232 12.38 -29.98 13.50
C TRP A 232 13.47 -28.94 13.24
N LEU A 233 13.20 -27.61 13.41
CA LEU A 233 14.19 -26.56 13.27
C LEU A 233 15.43 -26.80 14.15
N THR A 234 15.25 -27.36 15.34
CA THR A 234 16.37 -27.68 16.24
C THR A 234 17.35 -28.67 15.60
N ARG A 235 16.87 -29.66 14.84
CA ARG A 235 17.72 -30.63 14.12
C ARG A 235 18.44 -29.97 12.95
N VAL A 236 17.75 -29.11 12.22
CA VAL A 236 18.34 -28.37 11.10
C VAL A 236 19.46 -27.47 11.57
N GLU A 237 19.24 -26.76 12.66
CA GLU A 237 20.26 -25.87 13.25
C GLU A 237 21.46 -26.62 13.82
N ALA A 238 21.21 -27.77 14.46
CA ALA A 238 22.30 -28.65 14.92
C ALA A 238 23.19 -29.15 13.77
N ALA A 239 22.60 -29.34 12.58
CA ALA A 239 23.31 -29.77 11.37
C ALA A 239 23.89 -28.59 10.55
N ALA A 240 23.68 -27.35 10.94
CA ALA A 240 24.06 -26.19 10.13
C ALA A 240 25.56 -26.13 9.80
N ALA A 241 26.42 -26.60 10.69
CA ALA A 241 27.87 -26.67 10.45
C ALA A 241 28.22 -27.68 9.36
N ASP A 242 27.59 -28.87 9.39
CA ASP A 242 27.75 -29.91 8.39
C ASP A 242 27.25 -29.46 7.00
N ILE A 243 26.09 -28.82 6.98
CA ILE A 243 25.50 -28.27 5.75
C ILE A 243 26.41 -27.20 5.16
N ARG A 244 26.95 -26.34 6.00
CA ARG A 244 27.89 -25.28 5.58
C ARG A 244 29.15 -25.87 4.99
N GLU A 245 29.78 -26.86 5.63
CA GLU A 245 30.99 -27.52 5.14
C GLU A 245 30.77 -28.17 3.76
N GLU A 246 29.64 -28.85 3.57
CA GLU A 246 29.26 -29.43 2.28
C GLU A 246 29.02 -28.35 1.22
N PHE A 247 28.35 -27.25 1.57
CA PHE A 247 28.18 -26.11 0.69
C PHE A 247 29.51 -25.46 0.29
N GLU A 248 30.42 -25.17 1.24
CA GLU A 248 31.71 -24.55 0.97
C GLU A 248 32.57 -25.40 0.03
N ARG A 249 32.51 -26.71 0.18
CA ARG A 249 33.19 -27.65 -0.73
C ARG A 249 32.58 -27.58 -2.16
N VAL A 250 31.28 -27.64 -2.29
CA VAL A 250 30.58 -27.53 -3.60
C VAL A 250 30.89 -26.17 -4.23
N PHE A 251 30.83 -25.10 -3.46
CA PHE A 251 31.04 -23.73 -3.94
C PHE A 251 32.47 -23.53 -4.45
N SER A 252 33.48 -24.14 -3.78
CA SER A 252 34.88 -24.01 -4.16
C SER A 252 35.30 -24.89 -5.34
N GLU A 253 34.71 -26.10 -5.44
CA GLU A 253 35.12 -27.10 -6.44
C GLU A 253 34.36 -26.98 -7.77
N ASP A 254 33.13 -26.43 -7.76
CA ASP A 254 32.25 -26.46 -8.90
C ASP A 254 31.37 -25.21 -9.01
N ALA A 255 32.01 -24.07 -9.09
CA ALA A 255 31.31 -22.83 -9.37
C ALA A 255 30.58 -22.83 -10.74
N ALA A 256 30.90 -23.79 -11.64
CA ALA A 256 30.25 -23.93 -12.93
C ALA A 256 28.83 -24.51 -12.81
N SER A 257 28.57 -25.33 -11.80
CA SER A 257 27.23 -25.91 -11.52
C SER A 257 26.25 -24.91 -10.88
N LEU A 258 26.69 -23.70 -10.56
CA LEU A 258 25.81 -22.65 -10.10
C LEU A 258 25.02 -22.06 -11.27
N GLU A 259 23.71 -22.03 -11.15
CA GLU A 259 22.80 -21.45 -12.13
C GLU A 259 22.27 -20.08 -11.67
N PRO A 260 22.03 -19.12 -12.58
CA PRO A 260 21.20 -17.95 -12.24
C PRO A 260 19.82 -18.38 -11.74
N TYR A 261 19.36 -17.82 -10.61
CA TYR A 261 18.02 -18.14 -10.12
C TYR A 261 16.94 -17.61 -11.04
N ILE A 262 17.11 -16.40 -11.56
CA ILE A 262 16.21 -15.79 -12.55
C ILE A 262 16.79 -16.03 -13.94
N ALA A 263 16.04 -16.76 -14.78
CA ALA A 263 16.47 -17.13 -16.13
C ALA A 263 15.28 -17.11 -17.11
N TYR A 264 14.59 -15.97 -17.20
CA TYR A 264 13.46 -15.81 -18.13
C TYR A 264 13.92 -15.86 -19.58
N PRO A 265 13.16 -16.54 -20.46
CA PRO A 265 13.46 -16.58 -21.88
C PRO A 265 13.35 -15.20 -22.54
N GLN A 266 13.99 -15.07 -23.70
CA GLN A 266 13.94 -13.82 -24.47
C GLN A 266 12.50 -13.47 -24.86
N GLY A 267 12.11 -12.20 -24.68
CA GLY A 267 10.78 -11.69 -25.05
C GLY A 267 9.75 -11.71 -23.93
N VAL A 268 10.10 -12.24 -22.75
CA VAL A 268 9.26 -12.12 -21.54
C VAL A 268 9.52 -10.79 -20.84
N PRO A 269 8.49 -10.07 -20.38
CA PRO A 269 8.66 -8.87 -19.55
C PRO A 269 9.46 -9.20 -18.28
N LEU A 270 10.47 -8.40 -17.98
CA LEU A 270 11.39 -8.65 -16.86
C LEU A 270 11.04 -7.84 -15.60
N ASP A 271 10.34 -6.72 -15.75
CA ASP A 271 9.94 -5.82 -14.66
C ASP A 271 11.10 -5.61 -13.65
N GLN A 272 10.87 -5.93 -12.38
CA GLN A 272 11.88 -5.80 -11.32
C GLN A 272 13.06 -6.78 -11.46
N TRP A 273 12.97 -7.80 -12.30
CA TRP A 273 13.98 -8.85 -12.43
C TRP A 273 15.10 -8.56 -13.44
N ALA A 274 15.02 -7.42 -14.15
CA ALA A 274 15.92 -7.10 -15.26
C ALA A 274 17.42 -7.20 -14.90
N GLU A 275 17.82 -6.75 -13.69
CA GLU A 275 19.21 -6.79 -13.24
C GLU A 275 19.69 -8.18 -12.82
N LEU A 276 18.77 -9.08 -12.45
CA LEU A 276 19.07 -10.42 -11.98
C LEU A 276 18.85 -11.48 -13.06
N ASN A 277 18.19 -11.16 -14.18
CA ASN A 277 17.89 -12.11 -15.23
C ASN A 277 19.18 -12.60 -15.92
N HIS A 278 19.39 -13.92 -15.95
CA HIS A 278 20.61 -14.59 -16.40
C HIS A 278 21.90 -14.11 -15.70
N SER A 279 21.76 -13.52 -14.50
CA SER A 279 22.87 -12.96 -13.73
C SER A 279 23.29 -13.90 -12.59
N ARG A 280 24.60 -14.07 -12.41
CA ARG A 280 25.14 -14.82 -11.27
C ARG A 280 25.11 -14.04 -9.95
N ARG A 281 24.65 -12.79 -9.96
CA ARG A 281 24.47 -12.02 -8.72
C ARG A 281 23.51 -12.67 -7.75
N TRP A 282 22.54 -13.46 -8.26
CA TRP A 282 21.73 -14.38 -7.49
C TRP A 282 21.78 -15.75 -8.14
N SER A 283 22.56 -16.64 -7.53
CA SER A 283 22.82 -17.98 -8.04
C SER A 283 22.27 -19.05 -7.11
N VAL A 284 22.04 -20.23 -7.67
CA VAL A 284 21.52 -21.38 -6.94
C VAL A 284 22.27 -22.66 -7.31
N PHE A 285 22.31 -23.59 -6.33
CA PHE A 285 22.71 -24.98 -6.54
C PHE A 285 21.58 -25.87 -6.02
N TYR A 286 20.84 -26.46 -6.94
CA TYR A 286 19.67 -27.26 -6.60
C TYR A 286 20.06 -28.65 -6.08
N LEU A 287 19.44 -29.08 -4.97
CA LEU A 287 19.46 -30.45 -4.47
C LEU A 287 18.20 -31.21 -4.93
N TRP A 288 17.05 -30.52 -4.90
CA TRP A 288 15.81 -30.94 -5.57
C TRP A 288 15.28 -29.77 -6.38
N ARG A 289 14.74 -30.09 -7.54
CA ARG A 289 14.05 -29.10 -8.39
C ARG A 289 12.76 -29.72 -8.91
N ASP A 290 11.64 -29.03 -8.73
CA ASP A 290 10.31 -29.42 -9.22
C ASP A 290 9.94 -30.88 -8.82
N GLY A 291 10.17 -31.24 -7.56
CA GLY A 291 9.91 -32.56 -7.01
C GLY A 291 10.91 -33.65 -7.43
N LYS A 292 11.96 -33.30 -8.18
CA LYS A 292 12.97 -34.27 -8.65
C LYS A 292 14.28 -34.09 -7.90
N ALA A 293 14.79 -35.18 -7.35
CA ALA A 293 16.11 -35.22 -6.77
C ALA A 293 17.19 -35.11 -7.86
N ILE A 294 18.24 -34.33 -7.59
CA ILE A 294 19.44 -34.26 -8.44
C ILE A 294 20.52 -35.10 -7.79
N ASP A 295 20.54 -36.39 -8.13
CA ASP A 295 21.37 -37.38 -7.45
C ASP A 295 22.87 -37.00 -7.43
N ALA A 296 23.39 -36.48 -8.54
CA ALA A 296 24.78 -36.00 -8.60
C ALA A 296 25.10 -34.91 -7.58
N HIS A 297 24.15 -34.02 -7.30
CA HIS A 297 24.30 -32.96 -6.31
C HIS A 297 24.15 -33.49 -4.88
N LEU A 298 23.17 -34.40 -4.67
CA LEU A 298 22.95 -35.02 -3.37
C LEU A 298 24.14 -35.87 -2.90
N GLN A 299 24.80 -36.59 -3.81
CA GLN A 299 26.01 -37.37 -3.53
C GLN A 299 27.15 -36.46 -3.03
N ARG A 300 27.17 -35.19 -3.42
CA ARG A 300 28.14 -34.20 -2.95
C ARG A 300 27.77 -33.59 -1.60
N CYS A 301 26.50 -33.68 -1.19
CA CYS A 301 25.96 -33.14 0.07
C CYS A 301 25.24 -34.26 0.87
N PRO A 302 25.89 -35.38 1.22
CA PRO A 302 25.22 -36.54 1.79
C PRO A 302 24.61 -36.30 3.17
N ARG A 303 25.27 -35.49 4.03
CA ARG A 303 24.73 -35.13 5.37
C ARG A 303 23.52 -34.23 5.25
N THR A 304 23.55 -33.26 4.34
CA THR A 304 22.41 -32.41 3.99
C THR A 304 21.26 -33.24 3.44
N ALA A 305 21.52 -34.16 2.51
CA ALA A 305 20.53 -35.06 1.93
C ALA A 305 19.85 -35.93 3.01
N GLN A 306 20.64 -36.53 3.91
CA GLN A 306 20.13 -37.35 5.03
C GLN A 306 19.24 -36.52 5.97
N LEU A 307 19.63 -35.29 6.30
CA LEU A 307 18.81 -34.38 7.12
C LEU A 307 17.48 -34.12 6.43
N LEU A 308 17.51 -33.65 5.16
CA LEU A 308 16.33 -33.26 4.39
C LEU A 308 15.33 -34.41 4.23
N ALA A 309 15.80 -35.64 4.02
CA ALA A 309 14.96 -36.83 3.96
C ALA A 309 14.16 -37.08 5.28
N SER A 310 14.57 -36.48 6.40
CA SER A 310 13.91 -36.59 7.68
C SER A 310 12.95 -35.44 8.00
N LEU A 311 12.82 -34.46 7.12
CA LEU A 311 11.98 -33.27 7.28
C LEU A 311 10.64 -33.43 6.57
N PRO A 312 9.58 -32.73 7.05
CA PRO A 312 8.27 -32.74 6.39
C PRO A 312 8.26 -31.77 5.20
N LEU A 313 9.07 -32.06 4.18
CA LEU A 313 9.12 -31.25 2.97
C LEU A 313 7.77 -31.23 2.26
N LEU A 314 7.52 -30.22 1.45
CA LEU A 314 6.42 -30.22 0.51
C LEU A 314 6.63 -31.35 -0.49
N ASP A 315 5.63 -32.20 -0.66
CA ASP A 315 5.69 -33.33 -1.59
C ASP A 315 4.50 -33.28 -2.56
N ILE A 316 4.76 -32.77 -3.76
CA ILE A 316 3.80 -32.71 -4.86
C ILE A 316 4.50 -33.19 -6.13
N PRO A 317 4.09 -34.33 -6.73
CA PRO A 317 4.75 -34.88 -7.89
C PRO A 317 4.89 -33.92 -9.08
N GLY A 318 6.12 -33.69 -9.52
CA GLY A 318 6.43 -32.79 -10.64
C GLY A 318 6.40 -31.31 -10.31
N TYR A 319 6.27 -30.94 -9.02
CA TYR A 319 6.23 -29.55 -8.56
C TYR A 319 7.13 -29.30 -7.34
N ALA A 320 7.13 -30.18 -6.36
CA ALA A 320 7.86 -30.00 -5.09
C ALA A 320 8.34 -31.36 -4.54
N PRO A 321 9.40 -31.41 -3.71
CA PRO A 321 10.06 -30.25 -3.11
C PRO A 321 11.01 -29.52 -4.05
N THR A 322 11.25 -28.23 -3.72
CA THR A 322 12.35 -27.47 -4.28
C THR A 322 13.31 -27.14 -3.13
N VAL A 323 14.57 -27.61 -3.27
CA VAL A 323 15.60 -27.43 -2.25
C VAL A 323 16.89 -26.98 -2.91
N PHE A 324 17.48 -25.88 -2.44
CA PHE A 324 18.68 -25.34 -3.05
C PHE A 324 19.50 -24.49 -2.11
N PHE A 325 20.79 -24.41 -2.35
CA PHE A 325 21.62 -23.35 -1.81
C PHE A 325 21.41 -22.09 -2.63
N SER A 326 21.09 -20.99 -1.94
CA SER A 326 20.89 -19.66 -2.53
C SER A 326 22.09 -18.78 -2.19
N ILE A 327 22.76 -18.29 -3.22
CA ILE A 327 23.93 -17.44 -3.11
C ILE A 327 23.55 -16.05 -3.64
N LEU A 328 23.64 -15.05 -2.79
CA LEU A 328 23.46 -13.65 -3.17
C LEU A 328 24.83 -12.97 -3.11
N ASP A 329 25.32 -12.51 -4.24
CA ASP A 329 26.63 -11.91 -4.38
C ASP A 329 26.75 -10.57 -3.62
N ALA A 330 27.97 -10.09 -3.46
CA ALA A 330 28.26 -8.78 -2.84
C ALA A 330 27.47 -7.65 -3.52
N LYS A 331 27.02 -6.66 -2.74
CA LYS A 331 26.27 -5.47 -3.23
C LYS A 331 25.09 -5.84 -4.10
N SER A 332 24.37 -6.89 -3.72
CA SER A 332 23.20 -7.37 -4.48
C SER A 332 21.91 -7.24 -3.70
N HIS A 333 20.83 -6.98 -4.42
CA HIS A 333 19.47 -6.86 -3.90
C HIS A 333 18.53 -7.77 -4.68
N ILE A 334 17.75 -8.58 -3.98
CA ILE A 334 16.59 -9.28 -4.51
C ILE A 334 15.39 -8.37 -4.29
N PRO A 335 14.78 -7.82 -5.36
CA PRO A 335 13.70 -6.83 -5.24
C PRO A 335 12.45 -7.43 -4.61
N ALA A 336 11.57 -6.55 -4.14
CA ALA A 336 10.30 -6.91 -3.52
C ALA A 336 9.45 -7.77 -4.46
N HIS A 337 9.01 -8.95 -3.99
CA HIS A 337 8.21 -9.90 -4.74
C HIS A 337 7.36 -10.77 -3.82
N THR A 338 6.48 -11.57 -4.41
CA THR A 338 5.65 -12.55 -3.70
C THR A 338 5.79 -13.92 -4.35
N GLY A 339 5.63 -14.96 -3.54
CA GLY A 339 5.68 -16.35 -3.97
C GLY A 339 4.39 -16.83 -4.66
N VAL A 340 4.38 -18.09 -5.02
CA VAL A 340 3.37 -18.66 -5.92
C VAL A 340 2.13 -19.20 -5.19
N THR A 341 2.26 -19.68 -3.95
CA THR A 341 1.14 -20.26 -3.20
C THR A 341 1.36 -20.21 -1.69
N ASN A 342 0.30 -19.93 -0.96
CA ASN A 342 0.30 -19.96 0.52
C ASN A 342 0.02 -21.36 1.09
N THR A 343 -0.12 -22.37 0.24
CA THR A 343 -0.22 -23.79 0.68
C THR A 343 1.11 -24.33 1.19
N ARG A 344 2.20 -23.61 0.92
CA ARG A 344 3.54 -23.87 1.44
C ARG A 344 4.05 -22.67 2.22
N VAL A 345 5.10 -22.86 2.99
CA VAL A 345 5.93 -21.85 3.60
C VAL A 345 7.40 -22.20 3.38
N ILE A 346 8.26 -21.18 3.43
CA ILE A 346 9.67 -21.33 3.07
C ILE A 346 10.53 -21.32 4.33
N ALA A 347 11.44 -22.28 4.40
CA ALA A 347 12.47 -22.33 5.43
C ALA A 347 13.80 -21.77 4.91
N HIS A 348 14.42 -20.86 5.66
CA HIS A 348 15.76 -20.36 5.43
C HIS A 348 16.71 -20.87 6.51
N VAL A 349 17.81 -21.48 6.10
CA VAL A 349 18.91 -21.92 6.98
C VAL A 349 20.15 -21.11 6.63
N PRO A 350 20.52 -20.11 7.46
CA PRO A 350 21.66 -19.26 7.20
C PRO A 350 22.99 -20.02 7.39
N LEU A 351 23.86 -20.02 6.37
CA LEU A 351 25.14 -20.73 6.36
C LEU A 351 26.33 -19.76 6.42
N ILE A 352 26.43 -18.86 5.44
CA ILE A 352 27.45 -17.83 5.35
C ILE A 352 26.75 -16.49 5.29
N ILE A 353 26.83 -15.74 6.38
CA ILE A 353 26.14 -14.45 6.53
C ILE A 353 27.17 -13.39 6.90
N PRO A 354 27.66 -12.63 5.91
CA PRO A 354 28.47 -11.46 6.19
C PRO A 354 27.65 -10.35 6.86
N PRO A 355 28.31 -9.36 7.49
CA PRO A 355 27.60 -8.20 8.03
C PRO A 355 26.75 -7.48 6.96
N GLN A 356 25.71 -6.76 7.38
CA GLN A 356 24.86 -5.99 6.49
C GLN A 356 24.00 -6.83 5.51
N CYS A 357 23.71 -8.07 5.87
CA CYS A 357 22.72 -8.89 5.18
C CYS A 357 21.39 -8.84 5.92
N ARG A 358 20.32 -8.41 5.23
CA ARG A 358 18.99 -8.30 5.82
C ARG A 358 17.92 -8.87 4.90
N PHE A 359 16.81 -9.25 5.51
CA PHE A 359 15.67 -9.83 4.85
C PHE A 359 14.38 -9.23 5.41
N ARG A 360 13.53 -8.69 4.55
CA ARG A 360 12.22 -8.16 4.89
C ARG A 360 11.13 -9.09 4.43
N VAL A 361 10.16 -9.35 5.29
CA VAL A 361 8.87 -9.94 4.94
C VAL A 361 7.79 -9.03 5.48
N GLY A 362 6.94 -8.54 4.60
CA GLY A 362 5.95 -7.54 4.97
C GLY A 362 6.59 -6.29 5.58
N SER A 363 6.25 -5.99 6.80
CA SER A 363 6.79 -4.85 7.54
C SER A 363 7.89 -5.23 8.55
N GLN A 364 8.26 -6.52 8.64
CA GLN A 364 9.36 -6.96 9.51
C GLN A 364 10.65 -7.15 8.72
N THR A 365 11.72 -6.47 9.14
CA THR A 365 13.07 -6.69 8.64
C THR A 365 13.89 -7.43 9.69
N ARG A 366 14.57 -8.50 9.29
CA ARG A 366 15.44 -9.31 10.15
C ARG A 366 16.83 -9.44 9.53
N GLU A 367 17.82 -9.55 10.36
CA GLU A 367 19.17 -9.97 9.97
C GLU A 367 19.31 -11.48 10.18
N TRP A 368 19.88 -12.17 9.21
CA TRP A 368 20.19 -13.58 9.39
C TRP A 368 21.33 -13.75 10.42
N ARG A 369 21.22 -14.82 11.18
CA ARG A 369 22.30 -15.27 12.08
C ARG A 369 22.70 -16.67 11.66
N PRO A 370 24.02 -16.94 11.43
CA PRO A 370 24.45 -18.27 11.03
C PRO A 370 23.91 -19.36 11.96
N GLY A 371 23.36 -20.41 11.39
CA GLY A 371 22.79 -21.54 12.12
C GLY A 371 21.43 -21.28 12.80
N GLN A 372 20.85 -20.10 12.70
CA GLN A 372 19.49 -19.83 13.21
C GLN A 372 18.47 -19.83 12.07
N ALA A 373 17.76 -20.92 11.91
CA ALA A 373 16.77 -21.07 10.86
C ALA A 373 15.44 -20.41 11.25
N TRP A 374 14.69 -19.96 10.24
CA TRP A 374 13.31 -19.48 10.37
C TRP A 374 12.45 -19.94 9.22
N VAL A 375 11.13 -19.81 9.44
CA VAL A 375 10.11 -20.10 8.43
C VAL A 375 9.26 -18.86 8.23
N PHE A 376 8.94 -18.53 6.98
CA PHE A 376 8.15 -17.38 6.61
C PHE A 376 7.16 -17.69 5.47
N ASP A 377 6.18 -16.82 5.28
CA ASP A 377 5.22 -16.90 4.18
C ASP A 377 5.73 -16.06 3.00
N ASP A 378 6.20 -16.73 1.95
CA ASP A 378 6.73 -16.08 0.76
C ASP A 378 5.64 -15.40 -0.10
N THR A 379 4.37 -15.68 0.15
CA THR A 379 3.26 -14.97 -0.53
C THR A 379 2.98 -13.59 0.04
N ILE A 380 3.59 -13.24 1.17
CA ILE A 380 3.70 -11.87 1.66
C ILE A 380 4.92 -11.23 0.99
N GLU A 381 4.75 -10.00 0.50
CA GLU A 381 5.85 -9.27 -0.16
C GLU A 381 7.14 -9.32 0.66
N HIS A 382 8.22 -9.79 0.02
CA HIS A 382 9.51 -9.93 0.67
C HIS A 382 10.66 -9.55 -0.26
N GLU A 383 11.80 -9.20 0.34
CA GLU A 383 13.00 -8.77 -0.36
C GLU A 383 14.26 -9.03 0.48
N ALA A 384 15.42 -9.10 -0.18
CA ALA A 384 16.69 -9.44 0.48
C ALA A 384 17.85 -8.56 0.00
N TRP A 385 18.71 -8.17 0.91
CA TRP A 385 19.93 -7.38 0.62
C TRP A 385 21.17 -8.07 1.12
N ASN A 386 22.22 -7.99 0.33
CA ASN A 386 23.59 -8.23 0.72
C ASN A 386 24.41 -6.96 0.43
N ASP A 387 24.49 -6.07 1.41
CA ASP A 387 25.24 -4.81 1.30
C ASP A 387 26.72 -4.99 1.67
N SER A 388 27.18 -6.24 1.89
CA SER A 388 28.57 -6.57 2.21
C SER A 388 29.45 -6.67 0.95
N GLU A 389 30.75 -6.93 1.17
CA GLU A 389 31.77 -7.10 0.12
C GLU A 389 31.98 -8.58 -0.30
N VAL A 390 31.23 -9.51 0.29
CA VAL A 390 31.38 -10.96 0.03
C VAL A 390 30.02 -11.64 -0.12
N PRO A 391 29.93 -12.78 -0.81
CA PRO A 391 28.66 -13.47 -1.02
C PRO A 391 28.02 -13.94 0.29
N ARG A 392 26.68 -13.91 0.32
CA ARG A 392 25.82 -14.52 1.35
C ARG A 392 25.29 -15.85 0.84
N ALA A 393 25.35 -16.90 1.67
CA ALA A 393 24.79 -18.21 1.34
C ALA A 393 23.80 -18.72 2.40
N ILE A 394 22.66 -19.24 1.94
CA ILE A 394 21.65 -19.90 2.77
C ILE A 394 21.15 -21.16 2.07
N LEU A 395 20.70 -22.16 2.84
CA LEU A 395 19.88 -23.26 2.31
C LEU A 395 18.42 -22.84 2.37
N ILE A 396 17.68 -23.07 1.28
CA ILE A 396 16.25 -22.80 1.15
C ILE A 396 15.52 -24.10 0.82
N PHE A 397 14.39 -24.33 1.46
CA PHE A 397 13.47 -25.40 1.11
C PHE A 397 12.03 -25.06 1.49
N ASP A 398 11.09 -25.66 0.77
CA ASP A 398 9.67 -25.52 1.00
C ASP A 398 9.09 -26.68 1.83
N ILE A 399 8.11 -26.33 2.64
CA ILE A 399 7.37 -27.27 3.48
C ILE A 399 5.89 -26.96 3.38
N TRP A 400 5.05 -27.94 3.71
CA TRP A 400 3.61 -27.69 3.83
C TRP A 400 3.30 -26.61 4.84
N ASN A 401 2.33 -25.76 4.51
CA ASN A 401 1.76 -24.85 5.49
C ASN A 401 1.20 -25.67 6.65
N PRO A 402 1.61 -25.41 7.91
CA PRO A 402 1.26 -26.23 9.06
C PRO A 402 -0.24 -26.23 9.38
N TYR A 403 -1.00 -25.28 8.85
CA TYR A 403 -2.45 -25.18 9.07
C TYR A 403 -3.30 -25.97 8.08
N LEU A 404 -2.69 -26.59 7.07
CA LEU A 404 -3.40 -27.50 6.18
C LEU A 404 -3.56 -28.88 6.83
N THR A 405 -4.77 -29.40 6.80
CA THR A 405 -5.07 -30.79 7.17
C THR A 405 -4.48 -31.78 6.15
N ALA A 406 -4.35 -33.05 6.52
CA ALA A 406 -3.88 -34.07 5.62
C ALA A 406 -4.75 -34.18 4.33
N ALA A 407 -6.08 -34.11 4.48
CA ALA A 407 -7.00 -34.14 3.35
C ALA A 407 -6.83 -32.94 2.42
N GLU A 408 -6.64 -31.73 2.97
CA GLU A 408 -6.40 -30.54 2.17
C GLU A 408 -5.07 -30.64 1.39
N ARG A 409 -4.00 -31.18 1.99
CA ARG A 409 -2.72 -31.41 1.34
C ARG A 409 -2.87 -32.36 0.15
N GLU A 410 -3.62 -33.47 0.31
CA GLU A 410 -3.92 -34.42 -0.78
C GLU A 410 -4.69 -33.73 -1.91
N LEU A 411 -5.73 -32.97 -1.59
CA LEU A 411 -6.53 -32.24 -2.58
C LEU A 411 -5.72 -31.17 -3.31
N VAL A 412 -4.87 -30.41 -2.60
CA VAL A 412 -3.95 -29.44 -3.19
C VAL A 412 -2.97 -30.15 -4.13
N SER A 413 -2.35 -31.25 -3.68
CA SER A 413 -1.42 -32.05 -4.50
C SER A 413 -2.08 -32.55 -5.77
N ALA A 414 -3.30 -33.09 -5.67
CA ALA A 414 -4.07 -33.57 -6.82
C ALA A 414 -4.43 -32.40 -7.77
N THR A 415 -4.79 -31.25 -7.23
CA THR A 415 -5.12 -30.05 -8.02
C THR A 415 -3.91 -29.54 -8.80
N VAL A 416 -2.77 -29.34 -8.13
CA VAL A 416 -1.52 -28.88 -8.75
C VAL A 416 -1.06 -29.84 -9.84
N THR A 417 -1.04 -31.16 -9.55
CA THR A 417 -0.69 -32.19 -10.52
C THR A 417 -1.68 -32.21 -11.70
N GLY A 418 -2.97 -32.01 -11.42
CA GLY A 418 -4.01 -31.94 -12.44
C GLY A 418 -3.82 -30.76 -13.40
N ILE A 419 -3.50 -29.60 -12.86
CA ILE A 419 -3.20 -28.38 -13.64
C ILE A 419 -1.96 -28.62 -14.52
N ALA A 420 -0.88 -29.15 -13.95
CA ALA A 420 0.32 -29.49 -14.73
C ALA A 420 0.04 -30.45 -15.90
N ARG A 421 -0.77 -31.49 -15.67
CA ARG A 421 -1.18 -32.41 -16.72
C ARG A 421 -2.07 -31.76 -17.79
N TYR A 422 -2.95 -30.85 -17.40
CA TYR A 422 -3.85 -30.18 -18.34
C TYR A 422 -3.10 -29.28 -19.31
N TYR A 423 -2.12 -28.52 -18.83
CA TYR A 423 -1.36 -27.54 -19.62
C TYR A 423 -0.11 -28.15 -20.27
N GLY A 424 0.38 -29.34 -19.82
CA GLY A 424 1.62 -29.94 -20.31
C GLY A 424 2.80 -29.01 -20.20
N ASP A 425 3.59 -28.88 -21.28
CA ASP A 425 4.79 -28.01 -21.32
C ASP A 425 4.48 -26.50 -21.19
N SER A 426 3.21 -26.12 -21.30
CA SER A 426 2.73 -24.74 -21.13
C SER A 426 2.21 -24.49 -19.71
N SER A 427 2.57 -25.34 -18.75
CA SER A 427 2.09 -25.22 -17.38
C SER A 427 2.50 -23.88 -16.75
N PRO A 428 1.58 -23.13 -16.12
CA PRO A 428 1.89 -21.91 -15.37
C PRO A 428 2.73 -22.17 -14.10
N LEU A 429 3.03 -23.43 -13.81
CA LEU A 429 3.84 -23.88 -12.68
C LEU A 429 5.34 -23.90 -12.98
N VAL A 430 5.68 -23.83 -14.27
CA VAL A 430 7.08 -23.74 -14.70
C VAL A 430 7.46 -22.27 -14.69
N THR A 431 8.13 -21.82 -13.62
CA THR A 431 8.71 -20.47 -13.50
C THR A 431 10.20 -20.51 -13.84
#